data_061a384fd691b05eabd4c4e2e60a05cb
#
_entry.id   061a384fd691b05eabd4c4e2e60a05cb
#
_cell.length_a   1.000
_cell.length_b   1.000
_cell.length_c   1.000
_cell.angle_alpha   90.00
_cell.angle_beta   90.00
_cell.angle_gamma   90.00
#
_symmetry.space_group_name_H-M   'P 1'
#
loop_
_entity.id
_entity.type
_entity.pdbx_description
1 polymer ?
#
loop_
_entity_poly.entity_id
_entity_poly.type
_entity_poly.pdbx_seq_one_letter_code
_entity_poly.pdbx_strand_id
1 'polypeptide(L)'
;MPHQTIEYSANLEVELDIAELIRVMHDTAANVEALPLGGLRTRAVAREYYRIADSHPDNTFINVVLRIAPGRSNEIKKDAGDILFETLTNYLESIYSHTPVAISLEIQELDAEFRWRKSNTREHMAKRIEEK
;
A
#
# COMPACT_ATOMS: atom_id res chain seq x y z
N MET A 1 -2.48 13.83 2.18
CA MET A 1 -1.17 13.18 1.94
C MET A 1 -1.26 11.68 2.20
N PRO A 2 -1.63 10.87 1.23
CA PRO A 2 -1.74 9.42 1.47
C PRO A 2 -0.39 8.74 1.63
N HIS A 3 -0.33 7.83 2.59
CA HIS A 3 0.81 6.95 2.83
C HIS A 3 0.35 5.51 2.65
N GLN A 4 0.95 4.79 1.71
CA GLN A 4 0.67 3.39 1.51
C GLN A 4 1.89 2.58 1.92
N THR A 5 1.76 1.82 3.01
CA THR A 5 2.86 1.02 3.54
C THR A 5 2.54 -0.46 3.39
N ILE A 6 3.44 -1.19 2.74
CA ILE A 6 3.33 -2.63 2.52
C ILE A 6 4.32 -3.32 3.46
N GLU A 7 3.80 -4.06 4.42
CA GLU A 7 4.60 -4.83 5.37
C GLU A 7 4.45 -6.31 5.05
N TYR A 8 5.55 -7.05 5.00
CA TYR A 8 5.48 -8.47 4.66
C TYR A 8 6.58 -9.27 5.33
N SER A 9 6.32 -10.57 5.49
CA SER A 9 7.35 -11.48 5.99
C SER A 9 8.40 -11.71 4.93
N ALA A 10 9.68 -11.61 5.32
CA ALA A 10 10.81 -11.66 4.38
C ALA A 10 10.86 -12.96 3.56
N ASN A 11 10.29 -14.04 4.08
CA ASN A 11 10.24 -15.32 3.35
C ASN A 11 9.38 -15.26 2.07
N LEU A 12 8.53 -14.23 1.91
CA LEU A 12 7.79 -14.02 0.67
C LEU A 12 8.70 -13.62 -0.49
N GLU A 13 9.88 -13.09 -0.24
CA GLU A 13 10.79 -12.63 -1.31
C GLU A 13 11.27 -13.74 -2.23
N VAL A 14 11.12 -14.99 -1.82
CA VAL A 14 11.41 -16.15 -2.68
C VAL A 14 10.53 -16.16 -3.94
N GLU A 15 9.27 -15.70 -3.80
CA GLU A 15 8.29 -15.71 -4.89
C GLU A 15 7.81 -14.32 -5.29
N LEU A 16 7.99 -13.33 -4.42
CA LEU A 16 7.42 -11.99 -4.59
C LEU A 16 8.47 -11.00 -5.09
N ASP A 17 8.20 -10.39 -6.22
CA ASP A 17 8.94 -9.22 -6.68
C ASP A 17 8.34 -7.98 -6.00
N ILE A 18 8.93 -7.56 -4.89
CA ILE A 18 8.40 -6.45 -4.09
C ILE A 18 8.44 -5.13 -4.85
N ALA A 19 9.45 -4.89 -5.68
CA ALA A 19 9.53 -3.67 -6.47
C ALA A 19 8.37 -3.58 -7.46
N GLU A 20 8.00 -4.69 -8.08
CA GLU A 20 6.86 -4.76 -8.99
C GLU A 20 5.55 -4.55 -8.24
N LEU A 21 5.40 -5.15 -7.06
CA LEU A 21 4.20 -4.95 -6.25
C LEU A 21 4.04 -3.48 -5.84
N ILE A 22 5.13 -2.84 -5.42
CA ILE A 22 5.11 -1.40 -5.10
C ILE A 22 4.62 -0.61 -6.31
N ARG A 23 5.14 -0.88 -7.50
CA ARG A 23 4.72 -0.20 -8.73
C ARG A 23 3.23 -0.40 -9.00
N VAL A 24 2.76 -1.64 -8.93
CA VAL A 24 1.36 -1.98 -9.19
C VAL A 24 0.43 -1.29 -8.19
N MET A 25 0.76 -1.36 -6.90
CA MET A 25 -0.07 -0.74 -5.86
C MET A 25 -0.04 0.78 -5.93
N HIS A 26 1.11 1.36 -6.25
CA HIS A 26 1.24 2.81 -6.41
C HIS A 26 0.44 3.31 -7.62
N ASP A 27 0.57 2.66 -8.76
CA ASP A 27 -0.15 3.05 -9.98
C ASP A 27 -1.65 2.91 -9.80
N THR A 28 -2.10 1.85 -9.13
CA THR A 28 -3.53 1.67 -8.82
C THR A 28 -4.03 2.80 -7.91
N ALA A 29 -3.29 3.09 -6.84
CA ALA A 29 -3.65 4.16 -5.92
C ALA A 29 -3.67 5.53 -6.60
N ALA A 30 -2.74 5.77 -7.52
CA ALA A 30 -2.65 7.03 -8.26
C ALA A 30 -3.91 7.30 -9.12
N ASN A 31 -4.63 6.25 -9.50
CA ASN A 31 -5.87 6.36 -10.27
C ASN A 31 -7.13 6.44 -9.40
N VAL A 32 -6.99 6.37 -8.08
CA VAL A 32 -8.11 6.56 -7.16
C VAL A 32 -8.26 8.06 -6.89
N GLU A 33 -9.41 8.61 -7.25
CA GLU A 33 -9.66 10.05 -7.14
C GLU A 33 -9.42 10.61 -5.74
N ALA A 34 -9.77 9.82 -4.72
CA ALA A 34 -9.61 10.23 -3.33
C ALA A 34 -8.15 10.27 -2.84
N LEU A 35 -7.20 9.77 -3.65
CA LEU A 35 -5.79 9.64 -3.28
C LEU A 35 -4.93 10.49 -4.23
N PRO A 36 -4.73 11.79 -3.91
CA PRO A 36 -3.98 12.68 -4.80
C PRO A 36 -2.55 12.21 -5.05
N LEU A 37 -2.19 12.06 -6.33
CA LEU A 37 -0.88 11.57 -6.74
C LEU A 37 0.27 12.37 -6.15
N GLY A 38 0.14 13.69 -6.11
CA GLY A 38 1.22 14.56 -5.62
C GLY A 38 1.62 14.35 -4.17
N GLY A 39 0.73 13.72 -3.38
CA GLY A 39 1.01 13.40 -1.99
C GLY A 39 1.19 11.92 -1.72
N LEU A 40 0.96 11.08 -2.73
CA LEU A 40 1.00 9.62 -2.55
C LEU A 40 2.42 9.11 -2.38
N ARG A 41 2.65 8.36 -1.31
CA ARG A 41 3.93 7.72 -1.01
C ARG A 41 3.69 6.25 -0.74
N THR A 42 4.28 5.39 -1.56
CA THR A 42 4.18 3.94 -1.42
C THR A 42 5.54 3.38 -1.07
N ARG A 43 5.59 2.54 -0.06
CA ARG A 43 6.83 1.92 0.39
C ARG A 43 6.56 0.58 1.01
N ALA A 44 7.60 -0.23 1.11
CA ALA A 44 7.50 -1.56 1.67
C ALA A 44 8.57 -1.80 2.72
N VAL A 45 8.26 -2.66 3.68
CA VAL A 45 9.21 -3.10 4.71
C VAL A 45 9.10 -4.61 4.88
N ALA A 46 10.25 -5.29 4.76
CA ALA A 46 10.35 -6.71 5.03
C ALA A 46 10.56 -6.94 6.52
N ARG A 47 9.85 -7.91 7.09
CA ARG A 47 10.08 -8.35 8.47
C ARG A 47 10.88 -9.63 8.46
N GLU A 48 12.03 -9.61 9.12
CA GLU A 48 12.89 -10.79 9.25
C GLU A 48 12.54 -11.59 10.49
N TYR A 49 12.02 -10.96 11.52
CA TYR A 49 11.65 -11.59 12.80
C TYR A 49 10.14 -11.59 12.93
N TYR A 50 9.54 -12.78 12.87
CA TYR A 50 8.09 -12.93 12.93
C TYR A 50 7.71 -14.33 13.37
N ARG A 51 6.48 -14.47 13.86
CA ARG A 51 5.81 -15.74 14.06
C ARG A 51 4.41 -15.62 13.53
N ILE A 52 3.97 -16.61 12.77
CA ILE A 52 2.68 -16.57 12.09
C ILE A 52 1.89 -17.84 12.40
N ALA A 53 0.70 -17.67 12.97
CA ALA A 53 -0.25 -18.76 13.28
C ALA A 53 0.42 -19.89 14.06
N ASP A 54 0.49 -21.10 13.51
CA ASP A 54 1.09 -22.27 14.14
C ASP A 54 2.62 -22.30 14.09
N SER A 55 3.23 -21.23 13.62
CA SER A 55 4.69 -21.05 13.50
C SER A 55 5.34 -21.93 12.43
N HIS A 56 4.56 -22.53 11.53
CA HIS A 56 5.13 -23.28 10.41
C HIS A 56 6.01 -22.36 9.56
N PRO A 57 7.22 -22.80 9.15
CA PRO A 57 8.15 -21.93 8.41
C PRO A 57 7.65 -21.47 7.04
N ASP A 58 6.68 -22.16 6.45
CA ASP A 58 6.11 -21.78 5.16
C ASP A 58 5.06 -20.67 5.28
N ASN A 59 4.60 -20.36 6.48
CA ASN A 59 3.60 -19.32 6.68
C ASN A 59 4.19 -17.95 6.33
N THR A 60 3.39 -17.17 5.63
CA THR A 60 3.76 -15.81 5.22
C THR A 60 2.64 -14.83 5.54
N PHE A 61 2.97 -13.56 5.53
CA PHE A 61 1.94 -12.53 5.62
C PHE A 61 2.32 -11.30 4.78
N ILE A 62 1.30 -10.57 4.37
CA ILE A 62 1.44 -9.25 3.80
C ILE A 62 0.29 -8.38 4.28
N ASN A 63 0.61 -7.20 4.76
CA ASN A 63 -0.36 -6.25 5.28
C ASN A 63 -0.12 -4.88 4.66
N VAL A 64 -1.16 -4.28 4.12
CA VAL A 64 -1.10 -2.94 3.55
C VAL A 64 -1.89 -1.99 4.45
N VAL A 65 -1.26 -0.90 4.84
CA VAL A 65 -1.94 0.17 5.58
C VAL A 65 -1.93 1.42 4.71
N LEU A 66 -3.12 1.90 4.40
CA LEU A 66 -3.31 3.16 3.70
C LEU A 66 -3.73 4.22 4.72
N ARG A 67 -2.87 5.21 4.93
CA ARG A 67 -3.16 6.33 5.84
C ARG A 67 -3.48 7.56 5.02
N ILE A 68 -4.65 8.14 5.26
CA ILE A 68 -5.17 9.27 4.49
C ILE A 68 -5.61 10.40 5.40
N ALA A 69 -5.73 11.59 4.84
CA ALA A 69 -6.26 12.74 5.58
C ALA A 69 -7.72 12.47 5.98
N PRO A 70 -8.15 12.96 7.15
CA PRO A 70 -9.54 12.83 7.57
C PRO A 70 -10.47 13.67 6.69
N GLY A 71 -11.78 13.39 6.77
CA GLY A 71 -12.80 14.17 6.10
C GLY A 71 -13.50 13.50 4.93
N ARG A 72 -13.00 12.33 4.48
CA ARG A 72 -13.67 11.56 3.43
C ARG A 72 -14.80 10.72 4.01
N SER A 73 -15.86 10.53 3.23
CA SER A 73 -16.98 9.69 3.65
C SER A 73 -16.57 8.23 3.79
N ASN A 74 -17.34 7.45 4.54
CA ASN A 74 -17.11 6.01 4.66
C ASN A 74 -17.23 5.31 3.32
N GLU A 75 -18.14 5.76 2.46
CA GLU A 75 -18.31 5.22 1.11
C GLU A 75 -17.06 5.39 0.26
N ILE A 76 -16.48 6.59 0.27
CA ILE A 76 -15.24 6.88 -0.48
C ILE A 76 -14.09 6.03 0.04
N LYS A 77 -13.96 5.90 1.35
CA LYS A 77 -12.91 5.07 1.95
C LYS A 77 -13.08 3.60 1.60
N LYS A 78 -14.33 3.11 1.64
CA LYS A 78 -14.63 1.73 1.27
C LYS A 78 -14.30 1.45 -0.18
N ASP A 79 -14.66 2.34 -1.09
CA ASP A 79 -14.36 2.18 -2.51
C ASP A 79 -12.85 2.12 -2.76
N ALA A 80 -12.09 2.99 -2.12
CA ALA A 80 -10.63 2.99 -2.23
C ALA A 80 -10.04 1.67 -1.72
N GLY A 81 -10.52 1.21 -0.58
CA GLY A 81 -10.09 -0.06 0.01
C GLY A 81 -10.42 -1.26 -0.88
N ASP A 82 -11.62 -1.30 -1.44
CA ASP A 82 -12.06 -2.37 -2.33
C ASP A 82 -11.16 -2.45 -3.57
N ILE A 83 -10.86 -1.31 -4.19
CA ILE A 83 -10.01 -1.25 -5.38
C ILE A 83 -8.60 -1.74 -5.07
N LEU A 84 -8.00 -1.23 -3.99
CA LEU A 84 -6.64 -1.60 -3.63
C LEU A 84 -6.53 -3.04 -3.17
N PHE A 85 -7.50 -3.54 -2.43
CA PHE A 85 -7.49 -4.93 -1.97
C PHE A 85 -7.67 -5.90 -3.12
N GLU A 86 -8.54 -5.58 -4.07
CA GLU A 86 -8.70 -6.37 -5.28
C GLU A 86 -7.40 -6.45 -6.08
N THR A 87 -6.73 -5.31 -6.27
CA THR A 87 -5.43 -5.27 -6.95
C THR A 87 -4.39 -6.13 -6.23
N LEU A 88 -4.33 -6.02 -4.91
CA LEU A 88 -3.39 -6.78 -4.09
C LEU A 88 -3.63 -8.28 -4.20
N THR A 89 -4.88 -8.71 -4.02
CA THR A 89 -5.23 -10.14 -4.07
C THR A 89 -5.07 -10.72 -5.46
N ASN A 90 -5.39 -9.97 -6.50
CA ASN A 90 -5.17 -10.41 -7.88
C ASN A 90 -3.67 -10.60 -8.17
N TYR A 91 -2.85 -9.66 -7.72
CA TYR A 91 -1.40 -9.77 -7.89
C TYR A 91 -0.83 -10.99 -7.18
N LEU A 92 -1.36 -11.31 -6.00
CA LEU A 92 -0.88 -12.41 -5.16
C LEU A 92 -1.55 -13.75 -5.46
N GLU A 93 -2.46 -13.82 -6.41
CA GLU A 93 -3.26 -15.03 -6.66
C GLU A 93 -2.42 -16.28 -6.89
N SER A 94 -1.37 -16.18 -7.69
CA SER A 94 -0.47 -17.29 -7.97
C SER A 94 0.21 -17.80 -6.70
N ILE A 95 0.71 -16.89 -5.88
CA ILE A 95 1.35 -17.25 -4.60
C ILE A 95 0.32 -17.85 -3.66
N TYR A 96 -0.86 -17.25 -3.56
CA TYR A 96 -1.95 -17.69 -2.69
C TYR A 96 -2.39 -19.12 -3.01
N SER A 97 -2.26 -19.55 -4.26
CA SER A 97 -2.70 -20.88 -4.69
C SER A 97 -1.86 -22.03 -4.12
N HIS A 98 -0.63 -21.76 -3.66
CA HIS A 98 0.27 -22.82 -3.18
C HIS A 98 1.07 -22.47 -1.93
N THR A 99 0.98 -21.23 -1.44
CA THR A 99 1.73 -20.78 -0.26
C THR A 99 0.75 -20.28 0.78
N PRO A 100 0.91 -20.67 2.07
CA PRO A 100 0.11 -20.07 3.14
C PRO A 100 0.45 -18.57 3.25
N VAL A 101 -0.52 -17.71 2.99
CA VAL A 101 -0.31 -16.27 3.08
C VAL A 101 -1.54 -15.60 3.71
N ALA A 102 -1.30 -14.80 4.73
CA ALA A 102 -2.32 -13.95 5.33
C ALA A 102 -2.24 -12.57 4.68
N ILE A 103 -3.28 -12.18 3.95
CA ILE A 103 -3.33 -10.93 3.22
C ILE A 103 -4.32 -10.00 3.92
N SER A 104 -3.90 -8.78 4.23
CA SER A 104 -4.79 -7.80 4.86
C SER A 104 -4.50 -6.40 4.36
N LEU A 105 -5.52 -5.55 4.44
CA LEU A 105 -5.42 -4.15 4.09
C LEU A 105 -6.32 -3.36 5.03
N GLU A 106 -5.83 -2.24 5.51
CA GLU A 106 -6.58 -1.37 6.41
C GLU A 106 -6.40 0.08 5.99
N ILE A 107 -7.46 0.86 6.15
CA ILE A 107 -7.41 2.30 5.96
C ILE A 107 -7.44 2.98 7.33
N GLN A 108 -6.46 3.85 7.58
CA GLN A 108 -6.38 4.66 8.79
C GLN A 108 -6.41 6.13 8.41
N GLU A 109 -6.97 6.95 9.28
CA GLU A 109 -6.94 8.39 9.10
C GLU A 109 -5.77 8.99 9.86
N LEU A 110 -5.09 9.96 9.22
CA LEU A 110 -4.07 10.76 9.88
C LEU A 110 -4.74 11.64 10.91
N ASP A 111 -3.99 12.04 11.95
CA ASP A 111 -4.53 12.92 12.96
C ASP A 111 -5.01 14.23 12.33
N ALA A 112 -6.21 14.67 12.69
CA ALA A 112 -6.81 15.87 12.12
C ALA A 112 -6.10 17.15 12.56
N GLU A 113 -5.48 17.13 13.74
CA GLU A 113 -4.90 18.31 14.39
C GLU A 113 -3.39 18.20 14.56
N PHE A 114 -2.88 17.06 15.00
CA PHE A 114 -1.48 16.87 15.36
C PHE A 114 -0.69 16.19 14.27
N ARG A 115 -0.63 16.82 13.10
CA ARG A 115 0.22 16.40 12.00
C ARG A 115 0.81 17.62 11.32
N TRP A 116 2.06 17.51 10.98
CA TRP A 116 2.79 18.58 10.30
C TRP A 116 3.29 18.04 8.97
N ARG A 117 3.23 18.86 7.94
CA ARG A 117 3.70 18.47 6.62
C ARG A 117 4.24 19.69 5.87
N LYS A 118 5.19 19.44 5.02
CA LYS A 118 5.70 20.40 4.06
C LYS A 118 6.20 19.62 2.85
N SER A 119 5.75 19.98 1.65
CA SER A 119 6.11 19.26 0.44
C SER A 119 6.13 20.22 -0.75
N ASN A 120 7.10 20.02 -1.62
CA ASN A 120 7.19 20.72 -2.90
C ASN A 120 7.07 19.75 -4.09
N THR A 121 6.60 18.52 -3.84
CA THR A 121 6.53 17.48 -4.88
C THR A 121 5.66 17.90 -6.05
N ARG A 122 4.49 18.49 -5.76
CA ARG A 122 3.55 18.93 -6.82
C ARG A 122 4.14 19.99 -7.71
N GLU A 123 4.87 20.94 -7.14
CA GLU A 123 5.54 22.00 -7.90
C GLU A 123 6.56 21.41 -8.86
N HIS A 124 7.35 20.45 -8.40
CA HIS A 124 8.35 19.80 -9.23
C HIS A 124 7.72 18.89 -10.29
N MET A 125 6.60 18.22 -9.97
CA MET A 125 5.85 17.45 -10.96
C MET A 125 5.35 18.33 -12.10
N ALA A 126 4.79 19.50 -11.77
CA ALA A 126 4.30 20.45 -12.77
C ALA A 126 5.44 20.93 -13.69
N LYS A 127 6.61 21.22 -13.13
CA LYS A 127 7.79 21.62 -13.90
C LYS A 127 8.26 20.52 -14.86
N ARG A 128 8.23 19.26 -14.41
CA ARG A 128 8.64 18.13 -15.26
C ARG A 128 7.71 17.94 -16.46
N ILE A 129 6.43 18.21 -16.29
CA ILE A 129 5.46 18.18 -17.39
C ILE A 129 5.79 19.29 -18.40
N GLU A 130 6.10 20.50 -17.93
CA GLU A 130 6.47 21.63 -18.80
C GLU A 130 7.76 21.39 -19.58
N GLU A 131 8.71 20.64 -18.99
CA GLU A 131 9.99 20.31 -19.61
C GLU A 131 9.89 19.26 -20.72
N LYS A 132 8.77 18.55 -20.80
CA LYS A 132 8.51 17.56 -21.84
C LYS A 132 7.87 18.21 -23.06
#